data_990254400a8c5422f2f77d7e947e6d6b
#
_entry.id   990254400a8c5422f2f77d7e947e6d6b
#
_cell.length_a   1.000
_cell.length_b   1.000
_cell.length_c   1.000
_cell.angle_alpha   90.00
_cell.angle_beta   90.00
_cell.angle_gamma   90.00
#
_symmetry.space_group_name_H-M   'P 1'
#
loop_
_entity.id
_entity.type
_entity.pdbx_description
1 polymer ?
#
loop_
_entity_poly.entity_id
_entity_poly.type
_entity_poly.pdbx_seq_one_letter_code
_entity_poly.pdbx_strand_id
1 'polypeptide(L)'
;MRFIRNGFAMLWLASAAYGQDVALFTEDFPPEEFRARREKVYDAIDADALALVQGAPSPSGYVRFRQSNAFYYLSGVESPHAYLLLDGTERETRLYLPHRNPGRERSEGKLLSAEDDELTRELTGVDAVYGVDILSEHLARFASRGRVPALYTPFKPAEGAAMSRDLATRGASDIANDPWDGRPSREAHFLSRIRERFPQVALNDLSSILDQMRLVKSPREIALIRKATRLSGLALMEAMRSTTPGMMEYELDALAKFIFYREGAQSDAYYSLIAGGPNAWFPHYHRGGRDLRAGELLLMDYAPDVGYYTSDVTRMWPVDGRFNAWQRDLYGFYLAYYTAILDAIRPGDVNAIMTDAATTMDQILATWEFTKPIYRDAATRFVDAYKTRASSRPASLGHGVGMAVHDVGVHDGNLVPGMVFTIEPQFRIPEEQIYIRLEDVILITTGGAENLSAFVPMDMDGIEALMKEEGLMEIYPR
;
A
#
# COMPACT_ATOMS: atom_id res chain seq x y z
N MET A 1 -20.45 -34.03 74.94
CA MET A 1 -21.42 -33.75 73.86
C MET A 1 -20.79 -32.63 73.04
N ARG A 2 -20.17 -32.97 71.94
CA ARG A 2 -19.64 -31.96 70.93
C ARG A 2 -20.23 -32.30 69.57
N PHE A 3 -21.03 -31.41 69.06
CA PHE A 3 -21.60 -31.50 67.72
C PHE A 3 -20.56 -31.14 66.66
N ILE A 4 -20.29 -32.09 65.74
CA ILE A 4 -19.47 -31.89 64.58
C ILE A 4 -20.41 -31.38 63.46
N ARG A 5 -20.23 -30.15 63.01
CA ARG A 5 -20.88 -29.60 61.81
C ARG A 5 -20.00 -29.90 60.60
N ASN A 6 -20.50 -30.81 59.75
CA ASN A 6 -19.93 -31.02 58.41
C ASN A 6 -20.31 -29.85 57.50
N GLY A 7 -19.32 -29.04 57.14
CA GLY A 7 -19.46 -28.05 56.08
C GLY A 7 -19.04 -28.65 54.74
N PHE A 8 -20.01 -28.83 53.85
CA PHE A 8 -19.72 -29.12 52.43
C PHE A 8 -19.17 -27.86 51.77
N ALA A 9 -17.88 -27.85 51.45
CA ALA A 9 -17.28 -26.86 50.57
C ALA A 9 -17.58 -27.28 49.12
N MET A 10 -18.48 -26.54 48.48
CA MET A 10 -18.67 -26.63 47.03
C MET A 10 -17.45 -25.98 46.36
N LEU A 11 -16.56 -26.80 45.81
CA LEU A 11 -15.54 -26.29 44.88
C LEU A 11 -16.23 -25.87 43.59
N TRP A 12 -16.35 -24.57 43.37
CA TRP A 12 -16.58 -24.02 42.04
C TRP A 12 -15.27 -24.19 41.24
N LEU A 13 -15.26 -25.19 40.36
CA LEU A 13 -14.28 -25.22 39.26
C LEU A 13 -14.67 -24.10 38.30
N ALA A 14 -14.04 -22.94 38.47
CA ALA A 14 -13.99 -21.95 37.41
C ALA A 14 -13.16 -22.59 36.29
N SER A 15 -13.84 -23.10 35.26
CA SER A 15 -13.21 -23.33 33.97
C SER A 15 -12.74 -21.95 33.44
N ALA A 16 -11.47 -21.66 33.62
CA ALA A 16 -10.85 -20.59 32.89
C ALA A 16 -10.95 -20.94 31.39
N ALA A 17 -11.97 -20.42 30.75
CA ALA A 17 -11.98 -20.32 29.31
C ALA A 17 -10.76 -19.43 28.96
N TYR A 18 -9.67 -20.04 28.50
CA TYR A 18 -8.64 -19.32 27.79
C TYR A 18 -9.30 -18.83 26.49
N GLY A 19 -9.99 -17.70 26.58
CA GLY A 19 -10.40 -16.92 25.42
C GLY A 19 -9.14 -16.43 24.75
N GLN A 20 -8.93 -16.78 23.50
CA GLN A 20 -7.97 -16.08 22.68
C GLN A 20 -8.52 -14.65 22.50
N ASP A 21 -7.88 -13.65 23.11
CA ASP A 21 -8.07 -12.24 22.80
C ASP A 21 -7.40 -11.91 21.43
N VAL A 22 -7.73 -12.69 20.41
CA VAL A 22 -7.35 -12.36 19.03
C VAL A 22 -8.51 -11.60 18.44
N ALA A 23 -8.29 -10.35 18.09
CA ALA A 23 -9.28 -9.56 17.38
C ALA A 23 -9.67 -10.28 16.09
N LEU A 24 -10.93 -10.69 15.98
CA LEU A 24 -11.48 -11.38 14.80
C LEU A 24 -11.78 -10.42 13.65
N PHE A 25 -11.70 -9.14 13.92
CA PHE A 25 -12.02 -8.06 12.99
C PHE A 25 -11.17 -6.83 13.27
N THR A 26 -11.04 -5.94 12.28
CA THR A 26 -10.28 -4.70 12.43
C THR A 26 -10.91 -3.74 13.43
N GLU A 27 -10.09 -3.04 14.20
CA GLU A 27 -10.49 -1.90 15.03
C GLU A 27 -10.35 -0.57 14.30
N ASP A 28 -9.71 -0.55 13.13
CA ASP A 28 -9.41 0.67 12.38
C ASP A 28 -10.64 1.27 11.72
N PHE A 29 -11.61 0.42 11.34
CA PHE A 29 -12.83 0.83 10.64
C PHE A 29 -14.08 0.29 11.33
N PRO A 30 -15.06 1.14 11.68
CA PRO A 30 -16.34 0.67 12.19
C PRO A 30 -17.21 0.11 11.05
N PRO A 31 -18.24 -0.73 11.38
CA PRO A 31 -19.15 -1.33 10.40
C PRO A 31 -19.80 -0.32 9.45
N GLU A 32 -20.09 0.88 9.95
CA GLU A 32 -20.73 1.96 9.18
C GLU A 32 -19.87 2.44 8.02
N GLU A 33 -18.55 2.43 8.15
CA GLU A 33 -17.67 2.83 7.05
C GLU A 33 -17.68 1.80 5.91
N PHE A 34 -17.65 0.51 6.23
CA PHE A 34 -17.82 -0.55 5.22
C PHE A 34 -19.20 -0.47 4.55
N ARG A 35 -20.25 -0.20 5.33
CA ARG A 35 -21.60 0.01 4.78
C ARG A 35 -21.62 1.21 3.83
N ALA A 36 -21.06 2.35 4.23
CA ALA A 36 -21.00 3.53 3.37
C ALA A 36 -20.21 3.30 2.06
N ARG A 37 -19.16 2.46 2.08
CA ARG A 37 -18.45 2.04 0.86
C ARG A 37 -19.34 1.17 -0.03
N ARG A 38 -20.09 0.23 0.53
CA ARG A 38 -21.03 -0.61 -0.23
C ARG A 38 -22.19 0.21 -0.83
N GLU A 39 -22.69 1.21 -0.10
CA GLU A 39 -23.70 2.15 -0.65
C GLU A 39 -23.21 2.85 -1.91
N LYS A 40 -21.96 3.30 -1.96
CA LYS A 40 -21.38 3.89 -3.18
C LYS A 40 -21.31 2.89 -4.35
N VAL A 41 -21.13 1.59 -4.07
CA VAL A 41 -21.18 0.57 -5.12
C VAL A 41 -22.60 0.42 -5.64
N TYR A 42 -23.62 0.37 -4.77
CA TYR A 42 -25.04 0.34 -5.19
C TYR A 42 -25.43 1.54 -6.06
N ASP A 43 -24.90 2.72 -5.73
CA ASP A 43 -25.18 3.95 -6.51
C ASP A 43 -24.47 3.95 -7.88
N ALA A 44 -23.41 3.17 -8.04
CA ALA A 44 -22.58 3.14 -9.24
C ALA A 44 -22.92 2.00 -10.22
N ILE A 45 -23.61 0.94 -9.76
CA ILE A 45 -24.06 -0.16 -10.60
C ILE A 45 -25.52 0.03 -11.02
N ASP A 46 -25.98 -0.71 -12.04
CA ASP A 46 -27.39 -0.70 -12.43
C ASP A 46 -28.29 -1.20 -11.30
N ALA A 47 -29.45 -0.58 -11.13
CA ALA A 47 -30.36 -0.85 -9.99
C ALA A 47 -30.86 -2.31 -9.91
N ASP A 48 -30.85 -3.05 -11.03
CA ASP A 48 -31.23 -4.46 -11.10
C ASP A 48 -30.02 -5.41 -11.26
N ALA A 49 -28.79 -4.87 -11.08
CA ALA A 49 -27.55 -5.65 -11.17
C ALA A 49 -27.13 -6.23 -9.83
N LEU A 50 -26.21 -7.21 -9.89
CA LEU A 50 -25.40 -7.65 -8.75
C LEU A 50 -23.97 -7.16 -8.87
N ALA A 51 -23.30 -6.97 -7.72
CA ALA A 51 -21.84 -6.92 -7.67
C ALA A 51 -21.32 -8.09 -6.85
N LEU A 52 -20.30 -8.80 -7.38
CA LEU A 52 -19.71 -9.97 -6.72
C LEU A 52 -18.19 -9.79 -6.63
N VAL A 53 -17.66 -9.81 -5.41
CA VAL A 53 -16.23 -9.65 -5.14
C VAL A 53 -15.68 -10.92 -4.48
N GLN A 54 -14.59 -11.45 -5.04
CA GLN A 54 -13.88 -12.59 -4.48
C GLN A 54 -12.91 -12.15 -3.38
N GLY A 55 -12.92 -12.82 -2.23
CA GLY A 55 -11.83 -12.78 -1.25
C GLY A 55 -10.60 -13.56 -1.74
N ALA A 56 -9.43 -13.31 -1.16
CA ALA A 56 -8.20 -14.03 -1.50
C ALA A 56 -8.30 -15.53 -1.15
N PRO A 57 -7.58 -16.40 -1.86
CA PRO A 57 -7.45 -17.81 -1.49
C PRO A 57 -6.54 -17.97 -0.26
N SER A 58 -6.56 -19.13 0.38
CA SER A 58 -5.56 -19.49 1.37
C SER A 58 -4.16 -19.40 0.77
N PRO A 59 -3.16 -18.90 1.51
CA PRO A 59 -1.79 -18.84 1.03
C PRO A 59 -1.21 -20.26 0.84
N SER A 60 -0.25 -20.37 -0.08
CA SER A 60 0.51 -21.60 -0.25
C SER A 60 1.70 -21.62 0.71
N GLY A 61 1.60 -22.39 1.79
CA GLY A 61 2.67 -22.53 2.79
C GLY A 61 2.56 -21.54 3.96
N TYR A 62 3.68 -21.37 4.68
CA TYR A 62 3.76 -20.55 5.89
C TYR A 62 3.92 -19.06 5.60
N VAL A 63 2.99 -18.50 4.86
CA VAL A 63 2.91 -17.07 4.56
C VAL A 63 1.69 -16.50 5.27
N ARG A 64 1.85 -15.34 5.90
CA ARG A 64 0.74 -14.63 6.54
C ARG A 64 -0.36 -14.36 5.50
N PHE A 65 -1.60 -14.65 5.86
CA PHE A 65 -2.74 -14.33 5.01
C PHE A 65 -2.91 -12.81 4.91
N ARG A 66 -3.12 -12.34 3.72
CA ARG A 66 -3.58 -10.97 3.41
C ARG A 66 -4.73 -11.04 2.43
N GLN A 67 -5.82 -10.41 2.77
CA GLN A 67 -7.02 -10.38 1.94
C GLN A 67 -6.78 -9.54 0.67
N SER A 68 -7.56 -9.76 -0.39
CA SER A 68 -7.55 -8.87 -1.55
C SER A 68 -8.07 -7.48 -1.16
N ASN A 69 -7.42 -6.43 -1.68
CA ASN A 69 -7.76 -5.04 -1.31
C ASN A 69 -9.23 -4.72 -1.58
N ALA A 70 -9.76 -5.10 -2.75
CA ALA A 70 -11.16 -4.85 -3.11
C ALA A 70 -12.16 -5.50 -2.14
N PHE A 71 -11.89 -6.74 -1.73
CA PHE A 71 -12.76 -7.45 -0.78
C PHE A 71 -12.66 -6.86 0.63
N TYR A 72 -11.43 -6.62 1.11
CA TYR A 72 -11.21 -6.02 2.42
C TYR A 72 -11.81 -4.60 2.50
N TYR A 73 -11.63 -3.79 1.46
CA TYR A 73 -12.18 -2.43 1.37
C TYR A 73 -13.69 -2.37 1.58
N LEU A 74 -14.41 -3.40 1.12
CA LEU A 74 -15.88 -3.47 1.22
C LEU A 74 -16.39 -4.24 2.44
N SER A 75 -15.56 -5.08 3.08
CA SER A 75 -16.03 -6.00 4.11
C SER A 75 -15.24 -5.98 5.43
N GLY A 76 -13.94 -5.65 5.40
CA GLY A 76 -13.03 -5.78 6.55
C GLY A 76 -12.70 -7.23 6.95
N VAL A 77 -13.18 -8.22 6.21
CA VAL A 77 -13.08 -9.64 6.60
C VAL A 77 -11.82 -10.29 6.07
N GLU A 78 -11.09 -10.99 6.93
CA GLU A 78 -9.84 -11.70 6.62
C GLU A 78 -10.02 -13.24 6.50
N SER A 79 -11.21 -13.73 6.19
CA SER A 79 -11.44 -15.16 5.92
C SER A 79 -11.07 -15.48 4.46
N PRO A 80 -10.17 -16.45 4.20
CA PRO A 80 -9.83 -16.87 2.85
C PRO A 80 -11.02 -17.56 2.17
N HIS A 81 -11.06 -17.52 0.83
CA HIS A 81 -12.13 -18.10 0.00
C HIS A 81 -13.53 -17.54 0.24
N ALA A 82 -13.65 -16.38 0.86
CA ALA A 82 -14.91 -15.68 1.04
C ALA A 82 -15.39 -15.00 -0.25
N TYR A 83 -16.68 -14.68 -0.31
CA TYR A 83 -17.29 -13.89 -1.39
C TYR A 83 -18.23 -12.86 -0.81
N LEU A 84 -18.28 -11.68 -1.42
CA LEU A 84 -19.19 -10.60 -1.06
C LEU A 84 -20.11 -10.32 -2.24
N LEU A 85 -21.42 -10.46 -2.04
CA LEU A 85 -22.46 -10.21 -3.03
C LEU A 85 -23.26 -8.99 -2.60
N LEU A 86 -23.39 -8.01 -3.49
CA LEU A 86 -24.23 -6.84 -3.33
C LEU A 86 -25.38 -6.93 -4.34
N ASP A 87 -26.62 -7.02 -3.86
CA ASP A 87 -27.84 -7.05 -4.67
C ASP A 87 -28.35 -5.61 -4.85
N GLY A 88 -28.19 -5.04 -6.05
CA GLY A 88 -28.64 -3.67 -6.36
C GLY A 88 -30.15 -3.49 -6.27
N THR A 89 -30.95 -4.54 -6.51
CA THR A 89 -32.41 -4.47 -6.43
C THR A 89 -32.91 -4.27 -5.01
N GLU A 90 -32.36 -5.09 -4.09
CA GLU A 90 -32.79 -5.10 -2.68
C GLU A 90 -31.90 -4.15 -1.83
N ARG A 91 -30.79 -3.70 -2.38
CA ARG A 91 -29.69 -3.01 -1.65
C ARG A 91 -29.25 -3.81 -0.42
N GLU A 92 -29.13 -5.14 -0.62
CA GLU A 92 -28.76 -6.11 0.41
C GLU A 92 -27.34 -6.64 0.16
N THR A 93 -26.52 -6.66 1.18
CA THR A 93 -25.17 -7.23 1.15
C THR A 93 -25.18 -8.62 1.78
N ARG A 94 -24.75 -9.63 1.02
CA ARG A 94 -24.60 -11.03 1.49
C ARG A 94 -23.13 -11.42 1.50
N LEU A 95 -22.66 -11.89 2.63
CA LEU A 95 -21.31 -12.41 2.80
C LEU A 95 -21.36 -13.93 2.81
N TYR A 96 -20.50 -14.55 1.99
CA TYR A 96 -20.37 -16.00 1.92
C TYR A 96 -19.02 -16.39 2.51
N LEU A 97 -19.04 -17.18 3.59
CA LEU A 97 -17.87 -17.64 4.32
C LEU A 97 -17.70 -19.16 4.19
N PRO A 98 -16.48 -19.68 4.23
CA PRO A 98 -16.25 -21.09 4.43
C PRO A 98 -16.89 -21.56 5.74
N HIS A 99 -17.33 -22.83 5.77
CA HIS A 99 -17.76 -23.47 6.99
C HIS A 99 -16.59 -23.60 7.96
N ARG A 100 -16.93 -23.62 9.26
CA ARG A 100 -15.96 -23.77 10.34
C ARG A 100 -15.11 -25.03 10.16
N ASN A 101 -13.81 -24.87 10.31
CA ASN A 101 -12.87 -25.98 10.32
C ASN A 101 -12.22 -26.10 11.70
N PRO A 102 -12.75 -26.99 12.60
CA PRO A 102 -12.23 -27.14 13.95
C PRO A 102 -10.76 -27.60 14.01
N GLY A 103 -10.28 -28.29 12.97
CA GLY A 103 -8.89 -28.71 12.87
C GLY A 103 -7.97 -27.53 12.66
N ARG A 104 -8.35 -26.64 11.75
CA ARG A 104 -7.62 -25.41 11.44
C ARG A 104 -7.67 -24.42 12.62
N GLU A 105 -8.84 -24.22 13.22
CA GLU A 105 -8.98 -23.34 14.38
C GLU A 105 -8.12 -23.77 15.58
N ARG A 106 -7.93 -25.08 15.78
CA ARG A 106 -7.01 -25.58 16.83
C ARG A 106 -5.55 -25.28 16.56
N SER A 107 -5.15 -25.12 15.31
CA SER A 107 -3.74 -24.89 14.94
C SER A 107 -3.41 -23.43 14.66
N GLU A 108 -4.35 -22.66 14.11
CA GLU A 108 -4.12 -21.31 13.59
C GLU A 108 -4.91 -20.21 14.34
N GLY A 109 -5.85 -20.61 15.20
CA GLY A 109 -6.80 -19.70 15.85
C GLY A 109 -8.13 -19.59 15.10
N LYS A 110 -9.10 -18.90 15.72
CA LYS A 110 -10.43 -18.73 15.17
C LYS A 110 -10.41 -17.75 13.99
N LEU A 111 -11.20 -18.07 12.95
CA LEU A 111 -11.57 -17.18 11.86
C LEU A 111 -13.09 -17.04 11.81
N LEU A 112 -13.60 -15.96 11.23
CA LEU A 112 -15.03 -15.84 10.94
C LEU A 112 -15.43 -16.91 9.91
N SER A 113 -16.50 -17.63 10.21
CA SER A 113 -17.04 -18.73 9.42
C SER A 113 -18.55 -18.55 9.19
N ALA A 114 -19.14 -19.38 8.34
CA ALA A 114 -20.59 -19.34 8.07
C ALA A 114 -21.46 -19.53 9.33
N GLU A 115 -20.92 -20.22 10.34
CA GLU A 115 -21.61 -20.47 11.61
C GLU A 115 -21.57 -19.29 12.58
N ASP A 116 -20.80 -18.23 12.25
CA ASP A 116 -20.66 -17.03 13.08
C ASP A 116 -21.57 -15.89 12.55
N ASP A 117 -22.78 -16.18 12.02
CA ASP A 117 -23.68 -15.24 11.33
C ASP A 117 -23.92 -13.96 12.15
N GLU A 118 -24.45 -14.09 13.37
CA GLU A 118 -24.81 -12.94 14.22
C GLU A 118 -23.60 -12.05 14.50
N LEU A 119 -22.49 -12.65 14.93
CA LEU A 119 -21.22 -11.93 15.19
C LEU A 119 -20.69 -11.24 13.93
N THR A 120 -20.70 -11.94 12.80
CA THR A 120 -20.20 -11.40 11.54
C THR A 120 -21.02 -10.20 11.07
N ARG A 121 -22.34 -10.25 11.20
CA ARG A 121 -23.23 -9.13 10.86
C ARG A 121 -23.00 -7.93 11.78
N GLU A 122 -22.82 -8.16 13.07
CA GLU A 122 -22.48 -7.11 14.03
C GLU A 122 -21.15 -6.41 13.66
N LEU A 123 -20.11 -7.19 13.39
CA LEU A 123 -18.77 -6.66 13.09
C LEU A 123 -18.68 -5.95 11.73
N THR A 124 -19.38 -6.47 10.70
CA THR A 124 -19.21 -6.01 9.31
C THR A 124 -20.33 -5.12 8.79
N GLY A 125 -21.48 -5.14 9.46
CA GLY A 125 -22.69 -4.49 9.00
C GLY A 125 -23.26 -5.04 7.67
N VAL A 126 -22.98 -6.33 7.34
CA VAL A 126 -23.66 -7.03 6.22
C VAL A 126 -25.06 -7.46 6.66
N ASP A 127 -25.97 -7.68 5.69
CA ASP A 127 -27.35 -8.00 5.99
C ASP A 127 -27.56 -9.49 6.25
N ALA A 128 -26.76 -10.36 5.59
CA ALA A 128 -26.84 -11.81 5.76
C ALA A 128 -25.48 -12.48 5.54
N VAL A 129 -25.29 -13.63 6.23
CA VAL A 129 -24.11 -14.50 6.10
C VAL A 129 -24.56 -15.90 5.69
N TYR A 130 -23.84 -16.51 4.76
CA TYR A 130 -24.11 -17.84 4.23
C TYR A 130 -22.85 -18.68 4.11
N GLY A 131 -22.98 -19.99 4.00
CA GLY A 131 -21.91 -20.85 3.52
C GLY A 131 -21.60 -20.61 2.04
N VAL A 132 -20.33 -20.76 1.64
CA VAL A 132 -19.90 -20.57 0.23
C VAL A 132 -20.58 -21.54 -0.74
N ASP A 133 -21.07 -22.68 -0.27
CA ASP A 133 -21.81 -23.69 -1.03
C ASP A 133 -23.15 -23.15 -1.58
N ILE A 134 -23.79 -22.20 -0.88
CA ILE A 134 -25.08 -21.60 -1.27
C ILE A 134 -24.92 -20.54 -2.37
N LEU A 135 -23.73 -19.98 -2.59
CA LEU A 135 -23.50 -18.92 -3.58
C LEU A 135 -23.98 -19.29 -4.99
N SER A 136 -23.71 -20.52 -5.42
CA SER A 136 -24.12 -20.99 -6.76
C SER A 136 -25.64 -21.01 -6.94
N GLU A 137 -26.40 -21.35 -5.89
CA GLU A 137 -27.85 -21.32 -5.93
C GLU A 137 -28.39 -19.90 -6.00
N HIS A 138 -27.83 -18.97 -5.21
CA HIS A 138 -28.23 -17.56 -5.25
C HIS A 138 -27.95 -16.94 -6.62
N LEU A 139 -26.79 -17.22 -7.23
CA LEU A 139 -26.47 -16.77 -8.59
C LEU A 139 -27.41 -17.39 -9.63
N ALA A 140 -27.78 -18.66 -9.51
CA ALA A 140 -28.73 -19.31 -10.42
C ALA A 140 -30.14 -18.69 -10.34
N ARG A 141 -30.61 -18.39 -9.12
CA ARG A 141 -31.88 -17.67 -8.92
C ARG A 141 -31.87 -16.29 -9.56
N PHE A 142 -30.77 -15.55 -9.40
CA PHE A 142 -30.58 -14.26 -10.03
C PHE A 142 -30.60 -14.36 -11.57
N ALA A 143 -29.82 -15.29 -12.14
CA ALA A 143 -29.71 -15.50 -13.56
C ALA A 143 -31.05 -15.93 -14.23
N SER A 144 -32.03 -16.42 -13.46
CA SER A 144 -33.37 -16.81 -13.93
C SER A 144 -34.40 -15.68 -13.87
N ARG A 145 -34.05 -14.49 -13.32
CA ARG A 145 -34.94 -13.32 -13.34
C ARG A 145 -35.22 -12.90 -14.80
N GLY A 146 -36.42 -12.50 -15.13
CA GLY A 146 -36.92 -12.35 -16.52
C GLY A 146 -36.31 -11.24 -17.37
N ARG A 147 -35.30 -10.50 -16.92
CA ARG A 147 -34.45 -9.57 -17.66
C ARG A 147 -33.05 -10.17 -17.81
N VAL A 148 -32.28 -9.71 -18.81
CA VAL A 148 -30.85 -10.03 -18.90
C VAL A 148 -30.13 -9.32 -17.72
N PRO A 149 -29.77 -10.06 -16.65
CA PRO A 149 -29.19 -9.44 -15.49
C PRO A 149 -27.73 -9.07 -15.76
N ALA A 150 -27.27 -7.97 -15.18
CA ALA A 150 -25.86 -7.58 -15.17
C ALA A 150 -25.20 -8.00 -13.87
N LEU A 151 -23.99 -8.57 -13.97
CA LEU A 151 -23.12 -8.91 -12.84
C LEU A 151 -21.84 -8.12 -12.96
N TYR A 152 -21.60 -7.25 -11.99
CA TYR A 152 -20.35 -6.51 -11.85
C TYR A 152 -19.36 -7.32 -11.01
N THR A 153 -18.13 -7.46 -11.48
CA THR A 153 -17.05 -8.09 -10.72
C THR A 153 -15.69 -7.53 -11.17
N PRO A 154 -14.63 -7.51 -10.34
CA PRO A 154 -13.33 -7.06 -10.79
C PRO A 154 -12.79 -7.93 -11.93
N PHE A 155 -12.38 -7.29 -13.04
CA PHE A 155 -11.76 -7.97 -14.19
C PHE A 155 -10.24 -7.97 -14.07
N LYS A 156 -9.69 -6.93 -13.45
CA LYS A 156 -8.25 -6.76 -13.30
C LYS A 156 -7.72 -7.62 -12.14
N PRO A 157 -6.50 -8.15 -12.25
CA PRO A 157 -5.85 -8.85 -11.15
C PRO A 157 -5.82 -8.00 -9.87
N ALA A 158 -6.01 -8.64 -8.72
CA ALA A 158 -5.81 -8.01 -7.42
C ALA A 158 -4.33 -7.63 -7.24
N GLU A 159 -4.05 -6.52 -6.55
CA GLU A 159 -2.69 -6.03 -6.30
C GLU A 159 -1.85 -7.07 -5.54
N GLY A 160 -2.44 -7.68 -4.51
CA GLY A 160 -1.79 -8.71 -3.71
C GLY A 160 -0.40 -8.31 -3.23
N ALA A 161 0.53 -9.23 -3.27
CA ALA A 161 1.93 -9.00 -2.90
C ALA A 161 2.69 -8.10 -3.89
N ALA A 162 2.15 -7.82 -5.08
CA ALA A 162 2.76 -6.89 -6.02
C ALA A 162 2.64 -5.42 -5.56
N MET A 163 1.71 -5.14 -4.65
CA MET A 163 1.41 -3.80 -4.14
C MET A 163 1.26 -2.73 -5.23
N SER A 164 0.89 -3.20 -6.43
CA SER A 164 0.66 -2.40 -7.64
C SER A 164 -0.22 -3.18 -8.61
N ARG A 165 -1.29 -2.54 -9.10
CA ARG A 165 -2.17 -3.14 -10.12
C ARG A 165 -1.44 -3.39 -11.43
N ASP A 166 -0.55 -2.49 -11.83
CA ASP A 166 0.19 -2.60 -13.09
C ASP A 166 1.19 -3.76 -13.04
N LEU A 167 1.91 -3.91 -11.92
CA LEU A 167 2.82 -5.04 -11.72
C LEU A 167 2.07 -6.38 -11.64
N ALA A 168 0.93 -6.42 -10.94
CA ALA A 168 0.08 -7.61 -10.89
C ALA A 168 -0.45 -7.98 -12.29
N THR A 169 -0.86 -6.99 -13.08
CA THR A 169 -1.33 -7.20 -14.47
C THR A 169 -0.22 -7.70 -15.36
N ARG A 170 1.00 -7.11 -15.24
CA ARG A 170 2.18 -7.56 -15.99
C ARG A 170 2.55 -9.00 -15.62
N GLY A 171 2.65 -9.30 -14.32
CA GLY A 171 2.96 -10.66 -13.86
C GLY A 171 1.93 -11.69 -14.31
N ALA A 172 0.64 -11.36 -14.29
CA ALA A 172 -0.41 -12.22 -14.82
C ALA A 172 -0.29 -12.43 -16.34
N SER A 173 0.08 -11.37 -17.08
CA SER A 173 0.34 -11.47 -18.53
C SER A 173 1.57 -12.32 -18.84
N ASP A 174 2.65 -12.16 -18.09
CA ASP A 174 3.88 -12.95 -18.26
C ASP A 174 3.60 -14.45 -18.05
N ILE A 175 2.83 -14.79 -16.99
CA ILE A 175 2.40 -16.19 -16.74
C ILE A 175 1.51 -16.71 -17.87
N ALA A 176 0.53 -15.92 -18.31
CA ALA A 176 -0.40 -16.34 -19.36
C ALA A 176 0.30 -16.56 -20.73
N ASN A 177 1.41 -15.84 -20.98
CA ASN A 177 2.20 -15.95 -22.19
C ASN A 177 3.34 -16.98 -22.08
N ASP A 178 3.61 -17.52 -20.89
CA ASP A 178 4.60 -18.57 -20.71
C ASP A 178 4.13 -19.88 -21.41
N PRO A 179 4.93 -20.44 -22.34
CA PRO A 179 4.51 -21.61 -23.13
C PRO A 179 4.35 -22.90 -22.30
N TRP A 180 4.88 -22.94 -21.08
CA TRP A 180 4.84 -24.11 -20.20
C TRP A 180 3.89 -23.92 -19.01
N ASP A 181 3.48 -22.68 -18.68
CA ASP A 181 2.49 -22.38 -17.65
C ASP A 181 1.13 -22.01 -18.26
N GLY A 182 1.02 -20.86 -18.90
CA GLY A 182 -0.18 -20.42 -19.63
C GLY A 182 -1.43 -20.20 -18.78
N ARG A 183 -1.32 -20.20 -17.43
CA ARG A 183 -2.46 -20.04 -16.54
C ARG A 183 -3.05 -18.64 -16.65
N PRO A 184 -4.38 -18.49 -16.75
CA PRO A 184 -5.03 -17.18 -16.61
C PRO A 184 -4.89 -16.66 -15.19
N SER A 185 -5.05 -15.34 -15.00
CA SER A 185 -5.22 -14.78 -13.66
C SER A 185 -6.43 -15.40 -12.97
N ARG A 186 -6.47 -15.31 -11.64
CA ARG A 186 -7.59 -15.82 -10.84
C ARG A 186 -8.91 -15.15 -11.23
N GLU A 187 -8.88 -13.87 -11.49
CA GLU A 187 -10.03 -13.07 -11.93
C GLU A 187 -10.49 -13.49 -13.33
N ALA A 188 -9.57 -13.64 -14.28
CA ALA A 188 -9.90 -14.14 -15.62
C ALA A 188 -10.47 -15.57 -15.59
N HIS A 189 -9.92 -16.45 -14.74
CA HIS A 189 -10.50 -17.78 -14.51
C HIS A 189 -11.91 -17.69 -13.94
N PHE A 190 -12.12 -16.84 -12.95
CA PHE A 190 -13.45 -16.64 -12.35
C PHE A 190 -14.48 -16.16 -13.38
N LEU A 191 -14.10 -15.16 -14.19
CA LEU A 191 -14.96 -14.68 -15.29
C LEU A 191 -15.34 -15.79 -16.27
N SER A 192 -14.40 -16.66 -16.62
CA SER A 192 -14.70 -17.78 -17.52
C SER A 192 -15.68 -18.77 -16.88
N ARG A 193 -15.56 -19.03 -15.55
CA ARG A 193 -16.49 -19.90 -14.81
C ARG A 193 -17.90 -19.31 -14.74
N ILE A 194 -18.03 -17.99 -14.57
CA ILE A 194 -19.35 -17.33 -14.59
C ILE A 194 -19.98 -17.43 -15.98
N ARG A 195 -19.23 -17.11 -17.06
CA ARG A 195 -19.72 -17.23 -18.44
C ARG A 195 -20.17 -18.63 -18.80
N GLU A 196 -19.45 -19.63 -18.37
CA GLU A 196 -19.78 -21.05 -18.60
C GLU A 196 -21.08 -21.45 -17.90
N ARG A 197 -21.28 -21.04 -16.64
CA ARG A 197 -22.43 -21.44 -15.82
C ARG A 197 -23.68 -20.60 -16.07
N PHE A 198 -23.50 -19.32 -16.39
CA PHE A 198 -24.57 -18.34 -16.53
C PHE A 198 -24.40 -17.52 -17.82
N PRO A 199 -24.48 -18.17 -19.01
CA PRO A 199 -24.18 -17.51 -20.28
C PRO A 199 -25.13 -16.34 -20.63
N GLN A 200 -26.31 -16.27 -19.99
CA GLN A 200 -27.28 -15.19 -20.15
C GLN A 200 -26.95 -13.93 -19.32
N VAL A 201 -25.98 -14.01 -18.38
CA VAL A 201 -25.61 -12.88 -17.53
C VAL A 201 -24.61 -11.98 -18.25
N ALA A 202 -24.90 -10.68 -18.34
CA ALA A 202 -23.95 -9.69 -18.82
C ALA A 202 -22.89 -9.42 -17.74
N LEU A 203 -21.58 -9.52 -18.08
CA LEU A 203 -20.49 -9.22 -17.15
C LEU A 203 -19.95 -7.83 -17.37
N ASN A 204 -19.89 -7.03 -16.31
CA ASN A 204 -19.36 -5.69 -16.27
C ASN A 204 -18.16 -5.60 -15.31
N ASP A 205 -17.19 -4.72 -15.62
CA ASP A 205 -16.00 -4.54 -14.81
C ASP A 205 -16.27 -3.62 -13.61
N LEU A 206 -16.16 -4.16 -12.40
CA LEU A 206 -16.26 -3.43 -11.14
C LEU A 206 -14.96 -2.70 -10.80
N SER A 207 -13.82 -3.05 -11.43
CA SER A 207 -12.51 -2.54 -11.05
C SER A 207 -12.44 -1.02 -11.08
N SER A 208 -12.95 -0.39 -12.16
CA SER A 208 -12.90 1.07 -12.31
C SER A 208 -13.73 1.83 -11.27
N ILE A 209 -14.86 1.25 -10.83
CA ILE A 209 -15.70 1.83 -9.78
C ILE A 209 -14.94 1.81 -8.45
N LEU A 210 -14.38 0.65 -8.06
CA LEU A 210 -13.63 0.49 -6.82
C LEU A 210 -12.34 1.33 -6.83
N ASP A 211 -11.64 1.37 -7.96
CA ASP A 211 -10.42 2.15 -8.13
C ASP A 211 -10.69 3.64 -7.90
N GLN A 212 -11.80 4.15 -8.46
CA GLN A 212 -12.22 5.56 -8.28
C GLN A 212 -12.64 5.86 -6.83
N MET A 213 -13.30 4.92 -6.15
CA MET A 213 -13.67 5.07 -4.74
C MET A 213 -12.44 5.16 -3.83
N ARG A 214 -11.34 4.47 -4.18
CA ARG A 214 -10.08 4.46 -3.41
C ARG A 214 -9.20 5.69 -3.67
N LEU A 215 -9.47 6.45 -4.73
CA LEU A 215 -8.66 7.63 -5.08
C LEU A 215 -8.68 8.70 -4.00
N VAL A 216 -9.87 8.99 -3.43
CA VAL A 216 -10.07 9.96 -2.35
C VAL A 216 -10.23 9.21 -1.03
N LYS A 217 -9.26 9.35 -0.14
CA LYS A 217 -9.16 8.62 1.12
C LYS A 217 -10.07 9.22 2.19
N SER A 218 -10.71 8.37 2.98
CA SER A 218 -11.44 8.80 4.18
C SER A 218 -10.46 9.27 5.28
N PRO A 219 -10.94 9.98 6.31
CA PRO A 219 -10.09 10.37 7.44
C PRO A 219 -9.42 9.18 8.16
N ARG A 220 -10.06 7.99 8.20
CA ARG A 220 -9.50 6.79 8.82
C ARG A 220 -8.42 6.16 7.95
N GLU A 221 -8.62 6.12 6.63
CA GLU A 221 -7.60 5.69 5.67
C GLU A 221 -6.35 6.59 5.75
N ILE A 222 -6.56 7.91 5.82
CA ILE A 222 -5.48 8.89 6.00
C ILE A 222 -4.73 8.65 7.32
N ALA A 223 -5.43 8.31 8.41
CA ALA A 223 -4.78 8.02 9.69
C ALA A 223 -3.85 6.80 9.62
N LEU A 224 -4.23 5.76 8.90
CA LEU A 224 -3.39 4.57 8.67
C LEU A 224 -2.18 4.89 7.78
N ILE A 225 -2.37 5.65 6.69
CA ILE A 225 -1.27 6.10 5.83
C ILE A 225 -0.29 6.96 6.64
N ARG A 226 -0.78 7.88 7.49
CA ARG A 226 0.07 8.66 8.40
C ARG A 226 0.88 7.78 9.34
N LYS A 227 0.26 6.73 9.91
CA LYS A 227 0.95 5.77 10.78
C LYS A 227 2.04 5.03 9.99
N ALA A 228 1.73 4.52 8.80
CA ALA A 228 2.70 3.86 7.95
C ALA A 228 3.86 4.81 7.56
N THR A 229 3.55 6.06 7.14
CA THR A 229 4.57 7.07 6.81
C THR A 229 5.44 7.43 8.01
N ARG A 230 4.84 7.54 9.21
CA ARG A 230 5.60 7.78 10.43
C ARG A 230 6.58 6.63 10.72
N LEU A 231 6.17 5.38 10.53
CA LEU A 231 7.04 4.22 10.74
C LEU A 231 8.16 4.17 9.70
N SER A 232 7.87 4.43 8.42
CA SER A 232 8.90 4.58 7.38
C SER A 232 9.93 5.63 7.76
N GLY A 233 9.48 6.82 8.17
CA GLY A 233 10.36 7.91 8.55
C GLY A 233 11.22 7.59 9.78
N LEU A 234 10.67 6.93 10.80
CA LEU A 234 11.44 6.50 11.97
C LEU A 234 12.52 5.48 11.58
N ALA A 235 12.21 4.54 10.68
CA ALA A 235 13.17 3.57 10.19
C ALA A 235 14.29 4.23 9.38
N LEU A 236 13.95 5.20 8.51
CA LEU A 236 14.93 5.97 7.75
C LEU A 236 15.86 6.79 8.64
N MET A 237 15.30 7.49 9.62
CA MET A 237 16.09 8.28 10.57
C MET A 237 17.03 7.40 11.41
N GLU A 238 16.56 6.24 11.82
CA GLU A 238 17.40 5.29 12.56
C GLU A 238 18.47 4.63 11.67
N ALA A 239 18.12 4.36 10.40
CA ALA A 239 19.09 3.91 9.40
C ALA A 239 20.20 4.95 9.16
N MET A 240 19.86 6.25 9.11
CA MET A 240 20.86 7.33 9.02
C MET A 240 21.80 7.32 10.22
N ARG A 241 21.28 7.22 11.47
CA ARG A 241 22.10 7.15 12.68
C ARG A 241 23.06 5.95 12.69
N SER A 242 22.54 4.80 12.30
CA SER A 242 23.25 3.52 12.36
C SER A 242 24.22 3.27 11.20
N THR A 243 24.13 4.06 10.10
CA THR A 243 24.95 3.82 8.91
C THR A 243 26.43 4.12 9.16
N THR A 244 27.30 3.12 8.93
CA THR A 244 28.75 3.25 8.99
C THR A 244 29.42 2.52 7.82
N PRO A 245 30.60 2.96 7.34
CA PRO A 245 31.37 2.22 6.34
C PRO A 245 31.68 0.78 6.80
N GLY A 246 31.51 -0.17 5.87
CA GLY A 246 31.68 -1.61 6.11
C GLY A 246 30.42 -2.34 6.57
N MET A 247 29.35 -1.63 6.87
CA MET A 247 28.02 -2.23 7.11
C MET A 247 27.46 -2.82 5.82
N MET A 248 26.70 -3.90 5.91
CA MET A 248 26.00 -4.50 4.77
C MET A 248 24.62 -3.88 4.57
N GLU A 249 24.18 -3.74 3.32
CA GLU A 249 22.85 -3.21 2.99
C GLU A 249 21.72 -3.94 3.73
N TYR A 250 21.78 -5.27 3.89
CA TYR A 250 20.76 -6.06 4.60
C TYR A 250 20.67 -5.76 6.11
N GLU A 251 21.69 -5.16 6.71
CA GLU A 251 21.63 -4.81 8.15
C GLU A 251 20.66 -3.65 8.39
N LEU A 252 20.57 -2.71 7.42
CA LEU A 252 19.58 -1.64 7.45
C LEU A 252 18.15 -2.16 7.15
N ASP A 253 18.02 -3.19 6.34
CA ASP A 253 16.73 -3.89 6.15
C ASP A 253 16.26 -4.52 7.47
N ALA A 254 17.13 -5.22 8.17
CA ALA A 254 16.81 -5.81 9.46
C ALA A 254 16.43 -4.76 10.52
N LEU A 255 17.14 -3.63 10.53
CA LEU A 255 16.84 -2.49 11.41
C LEU A 255 15.46 -1.88 11.14
N ALA A 256 15.12 -1.65 9.86
CA ALA A 256 13.82 -1.12 9.48
C ALA A 256 12.68 -2.06 9.89
N LYS A 257 12.83 -3.36 9.63
CA LYS A 257 11.87 -4.39 10.02
C LYS A 257 11.67 -4.46 11.53
N PHE A 258 12.75 -4.31 12.31
CA PHE A 258 12.65 -4.25 13.77
C PHE A 258 11.70 -3.11 14.20
N ILE A 259 11.86 -1.92 13.62
CA ILE A 259 11.01 -0.76 13.93
C ILE A 259 9.57 -1.01 13.48
N PHE A 260 9.36 -1.51 12.26
CA PHE A 260 8.02 -1.76 11.71
C PHE A 260 7.23 -2.74 12.58
N TYR A 261 7.82 -3.89 12.89
CA TYR A 261 7.12 -4.96 13.64
C TYR A 261 6.95 -4.62 15.11
N ARG A 262 7.92 -3.95 15.73
CA ARG A 262 7.80 -3.44 17.09
C ARG A 262 6.60 -2.50 17.25
N GLU A 263 6.33 -1.68 16.26
CA GLU A 263 5.26 -0.68 16.27
C GLU A 263 3.93 -1.24 15.69
N GLY A 264 3.86 -2.55 15.43
CA GLY A 264 2.62 -3.26 15.08
C GLY A 264 2.29 -3.27 13.59
N ALA A 265 3.26 -3.04 12.71
CA ALA A 265 3.07 -3.34 11.29
C ALA A 265 2.82 -4.83 11.08
N GLN A 266 1.99 -5.16 10.11
CA GLN A 266 1.61 -6.54 9.82
C GLN A 266 2.62 -7.24 8.93
N SER A 267 3.27 -6.51 8.05
CA SER A 267 4.32 -6.97 7.14
C SER A 267 5.05 -5.76 6.54
N ASP A 268 6.06 -6.05 5.73
CA ASP A 268 6.57 -5.08 4.77
C ASP A 268 5.50 -4.84 3.70
N ALA A 269 5.38 -3.62 3.18
CA ALA A 269 4.51 -3.35 2.03
C ALA A 269 5.14 -3.88 0.73
N TYR A 270 6.46 -3.71 0.59
CA TYR A 270 7.27 -4.17 -0.53
C TYR A 270 8.67 -4.53 -0.05
N TYR A 271 9.47 -5.22 -0.89
CA TYR A 271 10.85 -5.52 -0.54
C TYR A 271 11.69 -4.25 -0.39
N SER A 272 12.60 -4.24 0.57
CA SER A 272 13.46 -3.07 0.83
C SER A 272 14.31 -2.70 -0.38
N LEU A 273 14.35 -1.42 -0.72
CA LEU A 273 15.24 -0.85 -1.71
C LEU A 273 16.37 -0.12 -0.97
N ILE A 274 17.42 -0.85 -0.62
CA ILE A 274 18.59 -0.33 0.10
C ILE A 274 19.81 -0.54 -0.77
N ALA A 275 20.37 0.57 -1.27
CA ALA A 275 21.32 0.55 -2.37
C ALA A 275 22.47 1.52 -2.13
N GLY A 276 23.66 0.99 -1.81
CA GLY A 276 24.89 1.76 -1.64
C GLY A 276 25.66 1.97 -2.95
N GLY A 277 26.14 3.19 -3.21
CA GLY A 277 27.01 3.51 -4.35
C GLY A 277 26.46 3.07 -5.70
N PRO A 278 27.15 2.17 -6.44
CA PRO A 278 26.72 1.74 -7.79
C PRO A 278 25.38 1.00 -7.81
N ASN A 279 24.95 0.38 -6.69
CA ASN A 279 23.65 -0.30 -6.63
C ASN A 279 22.49 0.71 -6.72
N ALA A 280 22.67 1.95 -6.25
CA ALA A 280 21.68 3.02 -6.33
C ALA A 280 21.32 3.42 -7.78
N TRP A 281 22.14 3.04 -8.76
CA TRP A 281 21.82 3.23 -10.18
C TRP A 281 20.55 2.48 -10.61
N PHE A 282 20.23 1.37 -9.92
CA PHE A 282 19.07 0.54 -10.20
C PHE A 282 17.93 0.90 -9.23
N PRO A 283 16.88 1.64 -9.65
CA PRO A 283 15.85 2.19 -8.75
C PRO A 283 15.16 1.15 -7.87
N HIS A 284 15.04 -0.09 -8.34
CA HIS A 284 14.41 -1.20 -7.63
C HIS A 284 15.42 -2.30 -7.24
N TYR A 285 16.67 -1.92 -6.95
CA TYR A 285 17.65 -2.85 -6.40
C TYR A 285 17.21 -3.36 -5.02
N HIS A 286 17.18 -4.69 -4.85
CA HIS A 286 16.63 -5.33 -3.64
C HIS A 286 17.47 -6.50 -3.11
N ARG A 287 18.70 -6.69 -3.62
CA ARG A 287 19.52 -7.86 -3.22
C ARG A 287 20.18 -7.70 -1.87
N GLY A 288 20.46 -6.48 -1.43
CA GLY A 288 20.99 -6.16 -0.10
C GLY A 288 22.35 -6.77 0.23
N GLY A 289 23.12 -7.18 -0.76
CA GLY A 289 24.29 -8.04 -0.56
C GLY A 289 25.65 -7.35 -0.60
N ARG A 290 25.70 -6.00 -0.60
CA ARG A 290 26.93 -5.23 -0.75
C ARG A 290 27.30 -4.53 0.55
N ASP A 291 28.62 -4.39 0.81
CA ASP A 291 29.17 -3.53 1.84
C ASP A 291 29.05 -2.04 1.43
N LEU A 292 28.69 -1.21 2.39
CA LEU A 292 28.62 0.24 2.25
C LEU A 292 30.04 0.86 2.40
N ARG A 293 30.43 1.76 1.51
CA ARG A 293 31.78 2.32 1.48
C ARG A 293 31.80 3.82 1.70
N ALA A 294 32.83 4.30 2.37
CA ALA A 294 33.05 5.72 2.55
C ALA A 294 33.11 6.47 1.22
N GLY A 295 32.53 7.67 1.15
CA GLY A 295 32.45 8.50 -0.05
C GLY A 295 31.30 8.17 -0.99
N GLU A 296 30.50 7.13 -0.71
CA GLU A 296 29.30 6.77 -1.49
C GLU A 296 28.03 7.42 -0.91
N LEU A 297 27.00 7.55 -1.77
CA LEU A 297 25.64 7.80 -1.32
C LEU A 297 24.92 6.47 -1.14
N LEU A 298 24.08 6.40 -0.12
CA LEU A 298 23.15 5.32 0.14
C LEU A 298 21.74 5.81 -0.18
N LEU A 299 20.98 5.03 -0.95
CA LEU A 299 19.54 5.18 -1.13
C LEU A 299 18.84 4.16 -0.23
N MET A 300 17.82 4.60 0.48
CA MET A 300 16.88 3.71 1.17
C MET A 300 15.45 4.18 0.91
N ASP A 301 14.64 3.23 0.47
CA ASP A 301 13.24 3.37 0.13
C ASP A 301 12.51 2.16 0.69
N TYR A 302 11.63 2.37 1.68
CA TYR A 302 11.00 1.26 2.39
C TYR A 302 9.80 1.71 3.23
N ALA A 303 8.73 0.90 3.18
CA ALA A 303 7.55 1.15 4.00
C ALA A 303 6.88 -0.14 4.52
N PRO A 304 6.17 -0.06 5.68
CA PRO A 304 5.39 -1.15 6.24
C PRO A 304 3.97 -1.23 5.68
N ASP A 305 3.33 -2.39 5.83
CA ASP A 305 1.88 -2.57 5.74
C ASP A 305 1.26 -2.40 7.13
N VAL A 306 0.39 -1.42 7.29
CA VAL A 306 -0.31 -1.09 8.54
C VAL A 306 -1.81 -1.07 8.30
N GLY A 307 -2.53 -2.10 8.77
CA GLY A 307 -3.99 -2.16 8.61
C GLY A 307 -4.45 -2.12 7.15
N TYR A 308 -3.71 -2.77 6.24
CA TYR A 308 -3.92 -2.75 4.79
C TYR A 308 -3.54 -1.45 4.08
N TYR A 309 -2.92 -0.49 4.78
CA TYR A 309 -2.44 0.76 4.19
C TYR A 309 -0.94 0.87 4.32
N THR A 310 -0.32 1.55 3.38
CA THR A 310 1.13 1.69 3.32
C THR A 310 1.56 3.14 3.15
N SER A 311 2.84 3.32 2.97
CA SER A 311 3.52 4.57 2.66
C SER A 311 4.53 4.33 1.54
N ASP A 312 5.25 5.37 1.16
CA ASP A 312 6.37 5.31 0.23
C ASP A 312 7.29 6.51 0.48
N VAL A 313 8.47 6.26 1.05
CA VAL A 313 9.38 7.32 1.44
C VAL A 313 10.81 6.92 1.12
N THR A 314 11.45 7.71 0.26
CA THR A 314 12.88 7.54 -0.05
C THR A 314 13.71 8.67 0.53
N ARG A 315 14.86 8.32 1.10
CA ARG A 315 15.94 9.25 1.45
C ARG A 315 17.28 8.75 0.93
N MET A 316 18.19 9.70 0.74
CA MET A 316 19.60 9.41 0.42
C MET A 316 20.52 10.17 1.38
N TRP A 317 21.62 9.53 1.78
CA TRP A 317 22.62 10.11 2.67
C TRP A 317 24.01 9.56 2.38
N PRO A 318 25.09 10.28 2.78
CA PRO A 318 26.46 9.79 2.63
C PRO A 318 26.76 8.69 3.63
N VAL A 319 27.39 7.60 3.18
CA VAL A 319 27.73 6.43 4.03
C VAL A 319 28.64 6.79 5.21
N ASP A 320 29.55 7.75 5.01
CA ASP A 320 30.53 8.21 6.01
C ASP A 320 30.07 9.44 6.82
N GLY A 321 28.77 9.74 6.79
CA GLY A 321 28.15 10.78 7.62
C GLY A 321 28.41 12.22 7.15
N ARG A 322 29.02 12.41 5.97
CA ARG A 322 29.33 13.74 5.46
C ARG A 322 29.29 13.80 3.96
N PHE A 323 28.50 14.74 3.43
CA PHE A 323 28.45 15.00 1.98
C PHE A 323 29.79 15.55 1.50
N ASN A 324 30.41 14.88 0.52
CA ASN A 324 31.61 15.38 -0.15
C ASN A 324 31.26 16.44 -1.24
N ALA A 325 32.27 16.98 -1.92
CA ALA A 325 32.09 18.11 -2.83
C ALA A 325 31.12 17.81 -4.01
N TRP A 326 31.21 16.64 -4.65
CA TRP A 326 30.32 16.30 -5.76
C TRP A 326 28.90 15.97 -5.28
N GLN A 327 28.78 15.36 -4.11
CA GLN A 327 27.49 15.07 -3.49
C GLN A 327 26.77 16.38 -3.12
N ARG A 328 27.47 17.34 -2.51
CA ARG A 328 26.91 18.67 -2.19
C ARG A 328 26.45 19.42 -3.44
N ASP A 329 27.19 19.34 -4.53
CA ASP A 329 26.82 19.97 -5.80
C ASP A 329 25.52 19.38 -6.35
N LEU A 330 25.49 18.08 -6.59
CA LEU A 330 24.37 17.41 -7.26
C LEU A 330 23.14 17.26 -6.35
N TYR A 331 23.36 16.84 -5.09
CA TYR A 331 22.27 16.71 -4.13
C TYR A 331 21.67 18.08 -3.79
N GLY A 332 22.48 19.11 -3.66
CA GLY A 332 22.02 20.48 -3.42
C GLY A 332 21.15 21.01 -4.56
N PHE A 333 21.58 20.83 -5.82
CA PHE A 333 20.76 21.14 -6.99
C PHE A 333 19.45 20.36 -6.98
N TYR A 334 19.53 19.05 -6.76
CA TYR A 334 18.36 18.19 -6.71
C TYR A 334 17.39 18.62 -5.60
N LEU A 335 17.89 18.95 -4.42
CA LEU A 335 17.06 19.39 -3.30
C LEU A 335 16.33 20.71 -3.62
N ALA A 336 17.03 21.68 -4.25
CA ALA A 336 16.39 22.94 -4.70
C ALA A 336 15.29 22.67 -5.74
N TYR A 337 15.56 21.78 -6.70
CA TYR A 337 14.57 21.32 -7.69
C TYR A 337 13.37 20.63 -7.02
N TYR A 338 13.63 19.74 -6.07
CA TYR A 338 12.61 18.98 -5.34
C TYR A 338 11.70 19.91 -4.52
N THR A 339 12.30 20.87 -3.82
CA THR A 339 11.57 21.89 -3.05
C THR A 339 10.68 22.72 -3.95
N ALA A 340 11.11 23.07 -5.16
CA ALA A 340 10.28 23.79 -6.11
C ALA A 340 8.99 23.03 -6.50
N ILE A 341 9.04 21.68 -6.52
CA ILE A 341 7.82 20.88 -6.71
C ILE A 341 6.94 20.96 -5.48
N LEU A 342 7.50 20.68 -4.28
CA LEU A 342 6.74 20.65 -3.03
C LEU A 342 6.01 21.98 -2.78
N ASP A 343 6.68 23.10 -3.01
CA ASP A 343 6.12 24.45 -2.80
C ASP A 343 4.99 24.80 -3.78
N ALA A 344 4.97 24.18 -4.97
CA ALA A 344 3.92 24.41 -5.96
C ALA A 344 2.65 23.59 -5.71
N ILE A 345 2.70 22.52 -4.92
CA ILE A 345 1.58 21.57 -4.74
C ILE A 345 0.42 22.25 -4.00
N ARG A 346 -0.76 22.15 -4.59
CA ARG A 346 -2.01 22.68 -4.06
C ARG A 346 -3.21 21.95 -4.66
N PRO A 347 -4.42 22.07 -4.12
CA PRO A 347 -5.63 21.62 -4.84
C PRO A 347 -5.76 22.31 -6.21
N GLY A 348 -6.20 21.57 -7.24
CA GLY A 348 -6.45 22.11 -8.57
C GLY A 348 -5.71 21.41 -9.69
N ASP A 349 -5.55 22.13 -10.81
CA ASP A 349 -4.99 21.59 -12.07
C ASP A 349 -3.50 21.22 -11.95
N VAL A 350 -3.21 19.94 -12.16
CA VAL A 350 -1.83 19.39 -12.08
C VAL A 350 -0.89 20.04 -13.11
N ASN A 351 -1.38 20.33 -14.32
CA ASN A 351 -0.56 20.97 -15.34
C ASN A 351 -0.15 22.39 -14.94
N ALA A 352 -1.05 23.16 -14.30
CA ALA A 352 -0.73 24.47 -13.77
C ALA A 352 0.32 24.38 -12.65
N ILE A 353 0.14 23.44 -11.71
CA ILE A 353 1.09 23.19 -10.62
C ILE A 353 2.48 22.85 -11.16
N MET A 354 2.55 21.92 -12.12
CA MET A 354 3.82 21.52 -12.73
C MET A 354 4.46 22.66 -13.55
N THR A 355 3.68 23.52 -14.17
CA THR A 355 4.18 24.68 -14.92
C THR A 355 4.79 25.72 -13.98
N ASP A 356 4.15 25.96 -12.83
CA ASP A 356 4.70 26.89 -11.81
C ASP A 356 6.02 26.34 -11.24
N ALA A 357 6.08 25.04 -10.90
CA ALA A 357 7.32 24.40 -10.46
C ALA A 357 8.43 24.49 -11.54
N ALA A 358 8.09 24.21 -12.80
CA ALA A 358 9.03 24.29 -13.92
C ALA A 358 9.63 25.69 -14.10
N THR A 359 8.84 26.73 -13.85
CA THR A 359 9.32 28.13 -13.90
C THR A 359 10.38 28.38 -12.82
N THR A 360 10.16 27.89 -11.61
CA THR A 360 11.14 27.97 -10.52
C THR A 360 12.40 27.15 -10.83
N MET A 361 12.25 25.95 -11.42
CA MET A 361 13.37 25.10 -11.82
C MET A 361 14.27 25.75 -12.88
N ASP A 362 13.70 26.48 -13.86
CA ASP A 362 14.47 27.24 -14.86
C ASP A 362 15.34 28.30 -14.18
N GLN A 363 14.82 29.00 -13.16
CA GLN A 363 15.58 29.99 -12.38
C GLN A 363 16.73 29.35 -11.59
N ILE A 364 16.46 28.20 -10.94
CA ILE A 364 17.47 27.44 -10.22
C ILE A 364 18.57 26.99 -11.17
N LEU A 365 18.23 26.40 -12.33
CA LEU A 365 19.17 25.92 -13.32
C LEU A 365 20.04 27.06 -13.89
N ALA A 366 19.47 28.24 -14.11
CA ALA A 366 20.17 29.42 -14.65
C ALA A 366 21.24 29.93 -13.69
N THR A 367 21.03 29.82 -12.37
CA THR A 367 21.91 30.41 -11.35
C THR A 367 22.82 29.40 -10.66
N TRP A 368 22.56 28.07 -10.82
CA TRP A 368 23.36 27.05 -10.16
C TRP A 368 24.75 26.89 -10.78
N GLU A 369 25.77 26.91 -9.94
CA GLU A 369 27.16 26.73 -10.36
C GLU A 369 27.56 25.27 -10.18
N PHE A 370 27.59 24.54 -11.30
CA PHE A 370 28.00 23.13 -11.32
C PHE A 370 29.53 23.00 -11.39
N THR A 371 30.07 22.05 -10.63
CA THR A 371 31.51 21.75 -10.60
C THR A 371 32.02 21.10 -11.89
N LYS A 372 31.16 20.47 -12.68
CA LYS A 372 31.50 19.84 -13.97
C LYS A 372 30.47 20.22 -15.05
N PRO A 373 30.91 20.41 -16.32
CA PRO A 373 29.97 20.64 -17.43
C PRO A 373 28.92 19.55 -17.58
N ILE A 374 29.30 18.26 -17.41
CA ILE A 374 28.40 17.12 -17.53
C ILE A 374 27.27 17.16 -16.51
N TYR A 375 27.48 17.74 -15.32
CA TYR A 375 26.44 17.93 -14.29
C TYR A 375 25.40 18.94 -14.73
N ARG A 376 25.86 20.06 -15.34
CA ARG A 376 24.96 21.05 -15.94
C ARG A 376 24.14 20.47 -17.07
N ASP A 377 24.76 19.68 -17.95
CA ASP A 377 24.07 19.05 -19.08
C ASP A 377 23.00 18.04 -18.58
N ALA A 378 23.32 17.26 -17.55
CA ALA A 378 22.37 16.34 -16.93
C ALA A 378 21.21 17.09 -16.24
N ALA A 379 21.50 18.17 -15.52
CA ALA A 379 20.51 19.02 -14.88
C ALA A 379 19.58 19.67 -15.92
N THR A 380 20.13 20.14 -17.04
CA THR A 380 19.32 20.68 -18.14
C THR A 380 18.37 19.64 -18.69
N ARG A 381 18.85 18.43 -19.00
CA ARG A 381 17.99 17.32 -19.46
C ARG A 381 16.90 16.98 -18.44
N PHE A 382 17.21 17.05 -17.15
CA PHE A 382 16.26 16.74 -16.07
C PHE A 382 15.12 17.77 -15.98
N VAL A 383 15.45 19.05 -16.04
CA VAL A 383 14.46 20.15 -16.06
C VAL A 383 13.60 20.09 -17.33
N ASP A 384 14.22 19.89 -18.50
CA ASP A 384 13.48 19.79 -19.77
C ASP A 384 12.53 18.57 -19.82
N ALA A 385 12.94 17.43 -19.23
CA ALA A 385 12.07 16.26 -19.09
C ALA A 385 10.87 16.56 -18.19
N TYR A 386 11.05 17.33 -17.12
CA TYR A 386 9.93 17.75 -16.26
C TYR A 386 8.97 18.69 -17.01
N LYS A 387 9.47 19.68 -17.75
CA LYS A 387 8.66 20.59 -18.58
C LYS A 387 7.86 19.83 -19.64
N THR A 388 8.47 18.81 -20.22
CA THR A 388 7.78 17.93 -21.19
C THR A 388 6.61 17.20 -20.53
N ARG A 389 6.81 16.66 -19.32
CA ARG A 389 5.72 16.02 -18.55
C ARG A 389 4.64 17.03 -18.15
N ALA A 390 5.01 18.22 -17.73
CA ALA A 390 4.07 19.29 -17.39
C ALA A 390 3.15 19.67 -18.56
N SER A 391 3.59 19.43 -19.81
CA SER A 391 2.81 19.67 -21.03
C SER A 391 1.97 18.48 -21.46
N SER A 392 2.10 17.29 -20.86
CA SER A 392 1.30 16.09 -21.16
C SER A 392 -0.14 16.23 -20.66
N ARG A 393 -1.07 15.42 -21.20
CA ARG A 393 -2.47 15.41 -20.80
C ARG A 393 -2.98 13.96 -20.61
N PRO A 394 -3.41 13.55 -19.40
CA PRO A 394 -3.23 14.29 -18.14
C PRO A 394 -1.76 14.28 -17.69
N ALA A 395 -1.34 15.33 -16.98
CA ALA A 395 -0.07 15.34 -16.29
C ALA A 395 -0.17 14.58 -14.96
N SER A 396 0.96 14.04 -14.48
CA SER A 396 1.04 13.37 -13.18
C SER A 396 2.29 13.83 -12.43
N LEU A 397 2.12 14.13 -11.14
CA LEU A 397 3.22 14.46 -10.22
C LEU A 397 3.93 13.20 -9.70
N GLY A 398 3.19 12.13 -9.49
CA GLY A 398 3.65 10.85 -8.96
C GLY A 398 2.53 9.81 -9.03
N HIS A 399 2.62 8.75 -8.23
CA HIS A 399 1.58 7.72 -8.13
C HIS A 399 0.80 7.82 -6.82
N GLY A 400 -0.43 7.28 -6.80
CA GLY A 400 -1.25 7.20 -5.58
C GLY A 400 -0.63 6.26 -4.55
N VAL A 401 -0.86 6.56 -3.27
CA VAL A 401 -0.52 5.71 -2.11
C VAL A 401 -1.79 5.43 -1.31
N GLY A 402 -1.96 4.19 -0.86
CA GLY A 402 -3.13 3.77 -0.10
C GLY A 402 -3.07 2.33 0.35
N MET A 403 -3.98 1.49 -0.13
CA MET A 403 -3.97 0.04 0.14
C MET A 403 -2.90 -0.70 -0.67
N ALA A 404 -2.28 -0.05 -1.61
CA ALA A 404 -1.10 -0.50 -2.34
C ALA A 404 -0.08 0.64 -2.39
N VAL A 405 1.21 0.32 -2.58
CA VAL A 405 2.25 1.33 -2.73
C VAL A 405 2.03 2.14 -3.99
N HIS A 406 1.76 1.47 -5.13
CA HIS A 406 1.19 2.10 -6.32
C HIS A 406 -0.32 1.88 -6.30
N ASP A 407 -1.04 2.73 -5.57
CA ASP A 407 -2.47 2.58 -5.37
C ASP A 407 -3.26 2.86 -6.65
N VAL A 408 -4.45 2.29 -6.70
CA VAL A 408 -5.36 2.39 -7.85
C VAL A 408 -6.11 3.72 -7.86
N GLY A 409 -6.73 4.02 -9.00
CA GLY A 409 -7.46 5.25 -9.24
C GLY A 409 -6.65 6.23 -10.10
N VAL A 410 -7.32 6.82 -11.08
CA VAL A 410 -6.74 7.80 -11.99
C VAL A 410 -7.45 9.12 -11.81
N HIS A 411 -6.70 10.16 -11.44
CA HIS A 411 -7.25 11.51 -11.38
C HIS A 411 -7.44 12.08 -12.81
N ASP A 412 -8.40 12.96 -12.96
CA ASP A 412 -8.76 13.63 -14.22
C ASP A 412 -7.83 14.82 -14.56
N GLY A 413 -6.70 14.96 -13.88
CA GLY A 413 -5.80 16.09 -13.96
C GLY A 413 -6.00 17.12 -12.85
N ASN A 414 -6.94 16.89 -11.92
CA ASN A 414 -7.19 17.76 -10.78
C ASN A 414 -6.86 17.07 -9.46
N LEU A 415 -6.16 17.76 -8.56
CA LEU A 415 -5.95 17.33 -7.20
C LEU A 415 -7.09 17.84 -6.32
N VAL A 416 -7.74 16.92 -5.60
CA VAL A 416 -8.83 17.25 -4.68
C VAL A 416 -8.50 16.80 -3.25
N PRO A 417 -9.06 17.46 -2.21
CA PRO A 417 -8.85 17.07 -0.82
C PRO A 417 -9.14 15.59 -0.56
N GLY A 418 -8.25 14.92 0.18
CA GLY A 418 -8.29 13.48 0.45
C GLY A 418 -7.47 12.63 -0.51
N MET A 419 -6.92 13.16 -1.59
CA MET A 419 -5.94 12.46 -2.43
C MET A 419 -4.60 12.36 -1.70
N VAL A 420 -3.97 11.17 -1.80
CA VAL A 420 -2.63 10.89 -1.26
C VAL A 420 -1.79 10.29 -2.38
N PHE A 421 -0.59 10.85 -2.60
CA PHE A 421 0.31 10.43 -3.68
C PHE A 421 1.76 10.73 -3.33
N THR A 422 2.71 10.18 -4.11
CA THR A 422 4.14 10.41 -3.95
C THR A 422 4.66 11.54 -4.84
N ILE A 423 5.80 12.09 -4.46
CA ILE A 423 6.67 12.93 -5.32
C ILE A 423 8.05 12.29 -5.30
N GLU A 424 8.52 11.80 -6.47
CA GLU A 424 9.78 11.05 -6.56
C GLU A 424 10.56 11.32 -7.87
N PRO A 425 10.96 12.56 -8.19
CA PRO A 425 11.70 12.83 -9.41
C PRO A 425 13.06 12.12 -9.42
N GLN A 426 13.43 11.50 -10.55
CA GLN A 426 14.62 10.66 -10.69
C GLN A 426 15.70 11.41 -11.45
N PHE A 427 16.72 11.91 -10.75
CA PHE A 427 17.87 12.59 -11.37
C PHE A 427 18.97 11.59 -11.70
N ARG A 428 19.41 11.58 -12.96
CA ARG A 428 20.36 10.59 -13.49
C ARG A 428 21.49 11.23 -14.24
N ILE A 429 22.72 10.75 -13.99
CA ILE A 429 23.92 11.04 -14.78
C ILE A 429 24.47 9.71 -15.27
N PRO A 430 24.06 9.24 -16.47
CA PRO A 430 24.42 7.93 -16.99
C PRO A 430 25.95 7.76 -17.15
N GLU A 431 26.64 8.81 -17.50
CA GLU A 431 28.08 8.83 -17.79
C GLU A 431 28.93 8.52 -16.54
N GLU A 432 28.41 8.84 -15.34
CA GLU A 432 29.06 8.55 -14.06
C GLU A 432 28.26 7.53 -13.22
N GLN A 433 27.15 6.99 -13.75
CA GLN A 433 26.21 6.09 -13.05
C GLN A 433 25.73 6.66 -11.71
N ILE A 434 25.49 7.98 -11.66
CA ILE A 434 24.93 8.65 -10.50
C ILE A 434 23.41 8.73 -10.62
N TYR A 435 22.73 8.36 -9.54
CA TYR A 435 21.29 8.41 -9.37
C TYR A 435 20.95 9.10 -8.05
N ILE A 436 20.04 10.08 -8.08
CA ILE A 436 19.55 10.76 -6.88
C ILE A 436 18.03 10.79 -6.92
N ARG A 437 17.40 10.37 -5.81
CA ARG A 437 15.96 10.39 -5.60
C ARG A 437 15.66 10.70 -4.13
N LEU A 438 14.74 11.61 -3.89
CA LEU A 438 14.00 11.75 -2.66
C LEU A 438 12.54 11.46 -2.96
N GLU A 439 11.82 11.01 -1.95
CA GLU A 439 10.40 10.72 -2.09
C GLU A 439 9.65 11.06 -0.81
N ASP A 440 8.52 11.71 -0.97
CA ASP A 440 7.62 12.09 0.10
C ASP A 440 6.17 11.74 -0.25
N VAL A 441 5.40 11.42 0.78
CA VAL A 441 3.95 11.19 0.67
C VAL A 441 3.22 12.50 0.93
N ILE A 442 2.42 12.92 -0.03
CA ILE A 442 1.69 14.19 -0.02
C ILE A 442 0.19 13.93 0.13
N LEU A 443 -0.43 14.58 1.09
CA LEU A 443 -1.88 14.63 1.28
C LEU A 443 -2.41 15.98 0.79
N ILE A 444 -3.37 15.96 -0.10
CA ILE A 444 -4.13 17.17 -0.46
C ILE A 444 -5.20 17.44 0.60
N THR A 445 -5.19 18.66 1.13
CA THR A 445 -6.16 19.15 2.12
C THR A 445 -7.01 20.27 1.54
N THR A 446 -8.06 20.68 2.25
CA THR A 446 -8.86 21.85 1.84
C THR A 446 -8.09 23.17 1.88
N GLY A 447 -6.99 23.23 2.67
CA GLY A 447 -6.15 24.42 2.83
C GLY A 447 -4.88 24.42 2.00
N GLY A 448 -4.58 23.35 1.26
CA GLY A 448 -3.33 23.20 0.50
C GLY A 448 -2.84 21.76 0.43
N ALA A 449 -1.54 21.56 0.54
CA ALA A 449 -0.91 20.25 0.61
C ALA A 449 -0.17 20.06 1.95
N GLU A 450 -0.15 18.83 2.42
CA GLU A 450 0.61 18.43 3.61
C GLU A 450 1.60 17.32 3.23
N ASN A 451 2.88 17.54 3.49
CA ASN A 451 3.90 16.51 3.37
C ASN A 451 3.90 15.66 4.64
N LEU A 452 3.44 14.40 4.56
CA LEU A 452 3.31 13.49 5.69
C LEU A 452 4.66 13.01 6.21
N SER A 453 5.71 13.07 5.41
CA SER A 453 7.09 12.67 5.71
C SER A 453 8.03 13.86 5.99
N ALA A 454 7.52 15.08 6.11
CA ALA A 454 8.31 16.30 6.31
C ALA A 454 9.20 16.28 7.57
N PHE A 455 8.93 15.43 8.55
CA PHE A 455 9.73 15.28 9.77
C PHE A 455 11.03 14.50 9.56
N VAL A 456 11.21 13.83 8.42
CA VAL A 456 12.43 13.11 8.05
C VAL A 456 13.38 14.08 7.35
N PRO A 457 14.58 14.32 7.89
CA PRO A 457 15.53 15.26 7.28
C PRO A 457 15.78 14.94 5.81
N MET A 458 15.77 15.98 4.98
CA MET A 458 16.15 15.91 3.58
C MET A 458 17.24 16.93 3.22
N ASP A 459 17.47 17.94 4.05
CA ASP A 459 18.57 18.87 3.91
C ASP A 459 19.90 18.27 4.41
N MET A 460 21.01 18.67 3.78
CA MET A 460 22.31 18.09 4.04
C MET A 460 22.79 18.29 5.48
N ASP A 461 22.52 19.45 6.06
CA ASP A 461 22.98 19.77 7.42
C ASP A 461 22.18 18.99 8.48
N GLY A 462 20.86 18.83 8.26
CA GLY A 462 19.98 18.02 9.09
C GLY A 462 20.37 16.53 9.05
N ILE A 463 20.66 16.00 7.87
CA ILE A 463 21.14 14.61 7.70
C ILE A 463 22.49 14.42 8.41
N GLU A 464 23.48 15.30 8.16
CA GLU A 464 24.80 15.22 8.80
C GLU A 464 24.73 15.40 10.32
N ALA A 465 23.76 16.17 10.83
CA ALA A 465 23.54 16.32 12.27
C ALA A 465 22.96 15.03 12.88
N LEU A 466 21.95 14.44 12.22
CA LEU A 466 21.31 13.20 12.65
C LEU A 466 22.29 12.01 12.67
N MET A 467 23.17 11.93 11.66
CA MET A 467 24.19 10.87 11.56
C MET A 467 25.31 10.96 12.63
N LYS A 468 25.34 12.02 13.44
CA LYS A 468 26.25 12.11 14.60
C LYS A 468 25.64 11.57 15.89
N GLU A 469 24.35 11.30 15.90
CA GLU A 469 23.67 10.70 17.03
C GLU A 469 23.98 9.20 17.09
N GLU A 470 23.97 8.62 18.29
CA GLU A 470 24.16 7.18 18.48
C GLU A 470 23.00 6.38 17.89
N GLY A 471 23.30 5.41 17.03
CA GLY A 471 22.31 4.54 16.39
C GLY A 471 22.13 3.20 17.11
N LEU A 472 20.99 2.55 16.89
CA LEU A 472 20.69 1.24 17.50
C LEU A 472 21.72 0.16 17.15
N MET A 473 22.34 0.22 15.97
CA MET A 473 23.34 -0.78 15.55
C MET A 473 24.67 -0.61 16.29
N GLU A 474 24.95 0.53 16.91
CA GLU A 474 26.11 0.72 17.79
C GLU A 474 25.91 0.04 19.17
N ILE A 475 24.65 -0.03 19.63
CA ILE A 475 24.26 -0.69 20.87
C ILE A 475 24.37 -2.22 20.76
N TYR A 476 24.14 -2.74 19.55
CA TYR A 476 24.24 -4.17 19.22
C TYR A 476 25.39 -4.41 18.23
N PRO A 477 26.66 -4.28 18.67
CA PRO A 477 27.80 -4.53 17.78
C PRO A 477 27.82 -5.99 17.32
N ARG A 478 28.47 -6.23 16.17
CA ARG A 478 28.67 -7.57 15.60
C ARG A 478 29.47 -8.48 16.50
#